data_889123c420e13948c7e9284fe531dd33
#
_entry.id   889123c420e13948c7e9284fe531dd33
#
_cell.length_a   1.000
_cell.length_b   1.000
_cell.length_c   1.000
_cell.angle_alpha   90.00
_cell.angle_beta   90.00
_cell.angle_gamma   90.00
#
_symmetry.space_group_name_H-M   'P 1'
#
loop_
_entity.id
_entity.type
_entity.pdbx_description
1 polymer ?
#
loop_
_entity_poly.entity_id
_entity_poly.type
_entity_poly.pdbx_seq_one_letter_code
_entity_poly.pdbx_strand_id
1 'polypeptide(L)'
;MKTIICSIALVVLALFTSAAFAQEAAPAQEPILTSAEAKFDTTTDNKDQQTKLDVYVKNSDGHEIAKSEGNEGRWNKNSTHTVTLQVEGSPMKGDVANGSVSLTLHPQRRNKWSFNYTVTLKFSDDTFITRGFNACYLTDHDPARTDSLK
;
A
#
# COMPACT_ATOMS: atom_id res chain seq x y z
N MET A 1 70.56 55.85 -38.48
CA MET A 1 70.37 54.53 -37.82
C MET A 1 68.96 54.49 -37.19
N LYS A 2 68.01 53.73 -37.75
CA LYS A 2 66.64 53.59 -37.24
C LYS A 2 66.48 52.14 -36.79
N THR A 3 66.31 51.94 -35.48
CA THR A 3 66.10 50.63 -34.87
C THR A 3 64.59 50.32 -34.84
N ILE A 4 64.19 49.25 -35.53
CA ILE A 4 62.81 48.76 -35.56
C ILE A 4 62.72 47.74 -34.46
N ILE A 5 61.83 47.98 -33.44
CA ILE A 5 61.48 47.04 -32.38
C ILE A 5 60.23 46.29 -32.85
N CYS A 6 60.37 44.98 -33.06
CA CYS A 6 59.27 44.09 -33.44
C CYS A 6 58.63 43.53 -32.14
N SER A 7 57.43 44.00 -31.83
CA SER A 7 56.64 43.46 -30.69
C SER A 7 55.89 42.19 -31.13
N ILE A 8 56.27 41.08 -30.54
CA ILE A 8 55.56 39.81 -30.70
C ILE A 8 54.42 39.75 -29.64
N ALA A 9 53.22 39.88 -30.09
CA ALA A 9 52.05 39.68 -29.23
C ALA A 9 51.78 38.19 -29.11
N LEU A 10 51.96 37.62 -27.88
CA LEU A 10 51.67 36.28 -27.57
C LEU A 10 50.13 36.15 -27.21
N VAL A 11 49.32 35.59 -28.11
CA VAL A 11 47.89 35.29 -27.85
C VAL A 11 47.81 33.97 -27.13
N VAL A 12 47.53 34.01 -25.84
CA VAL A 12 47.19 32.78 -25.06
C VAL A 12 45.71 32.46 -25.21
N LEU A 13 45.39 31.43 -26.01
CA LEU A 13 44.04 30.94 -26.17
C LEU A 13 43.73 29.97 -25.01
N ALA A 14 43.00 30.44 -23.99
CA ALA A 14 42.53 29.62 -22.88
C ALA A 14 41.34 28.75 -23.33
N LEU A 15 41.58 27.48 -23.55
CA LEU A 15 40.51 26.45 -23.76
C LEU A 15 39.85 26.14 -22.44
N PHE A 16 38.67 26.73 -22.19
CA PHE A 16 37.80 26.30 -21.10
C PHE A 16 37.09 25.01 -21.52
N THR A 17 37.57 23.86 -21.06
CA THR A 17 36.85 22.59 -21.13
C THR A 17 35.78 22.61 -20.06
N SER A 18 34.51 22.86 -20.44
CA SER A 18 33.35 22.68 -19.57
C SER A 18 33.15 21.18 -19.30
N ALA A 19 33.62 20.68 -18.16
CA ALA A 19 33.27 19.38 -17.68
C ALA A 19 31.79 19.43 -17.29
N ALA A 20 30.89 18.93 -18.14
CA ALA A 20 29.52 18.67 -17.79
C ALA A 20 29.51 17.51 -16.76
N PHE A 21 29.37 17.83 -15.49
CA PHE A 21 29.09 16.85 -14.47
C PHE A 21 27.67 16.32 -14.78
N ALA A 22 27.57 15.10 -15.32
CA ALA A 22 26.34 14.36 -15.36
C ALA A 22 25.90 14.17 -13.88
N GLN A 23 24.93 14.95 -13.45
CA GLN A 23 24.31 14.79 -12.14
C GLN A 23 23.60 13.44 -12.19
N GLU A 24 24.19 12.43 -11.57
CA GLU A 24 23.58 11.12 -11.39
C GLU A 24 22.26 11.34 -10.65
N ALA A 25 21.14 11.05 -11.33
CA ALA A 25 19.82 11.18 -10.73
C ALA A 25 19.78 10.27 -9.49
N ALA A 26 19.48 10.85 -8.34
CA ALA A 26 19.30 10.08 -7.11
C ALA A 26 18.30 8.96 -7.40
N PRO A 27 18.54 7.72 -6.92
CA PRO A 27 17.63 6.61 -7.14
C PRO A 27 16.23 7.01 -6.67
N ALA A 28 15.23 6.85 -7.53
CA ALA A 28 13.84 7.16 -7.19
C ALA A 28 13.45 6.32 -5.97
N GLN A 29 13.07 6.96 -4.89
CA GLN A 29 12.65 6.29 -3.67
C GLN A 29 11.38 5.48 -3.98
N GLU A 30 11.36 4.21 -3.58
CA GLU A 30 10.20 3.34 -3.77
C GLU A 30 9.00 3.89 -2.99
N PRO A 31 7.79 3.94 -3.60
CA PRO A 31 6.59 4.45 -2.92
C PRO A 31 6.25 3.64 -1.68
N ILE A 32 5.87 4.33 -0.59
CA ILE A 32 5.46 3.73 0.68
C ILE A 32 3.95 3.75 0.84
N LEU A 33 3.39 2.76 1.55
CA LEU A 33 1.98 2.68 1.90
C LEU A 33 1.60 3.83 2.84
N THR A 34 0.60 4.63 2.47
CA THR A 34 0.14 5.81 3.24
C THR A 34 -1.25 5.63 3.83
N SER A 35 -2.11 4.83 3.20
CA SER A 35 -3.41 4.49 3.76
C SER A 35 -3.88 3.13 3.26
N ALA A 36 -4.71 2.47 4.07
CA ALA A 36 -5.30 1.19 3.77
C ALA A 36 -6.76 1.15 4.24
N GLU A 37 -7.64 0.58 3.42
CA GLU A 37 -9.04 0.38 3.77
C GLU A 37 -9.56 -0.95 3.24
N ALA A 38 -10.55 -1.51 3.92
CA ALA A 38 -11.30 -2.68 3.48
C ALA A 38 -12.79 -2.33 3.46
N LYS A 39 -13.41 -2.43 2.28
CA LYS A 39 -14.83 -2.22 2.08
C LYS A 39 -15.54 -3.56 1.99
N PHE A 40 -16.55 -3.78 2.81
CA PHE A 40 -17.33 -5.00 2.89
C PHE A 40 -18.76 -4.77 2.41
N ASP A 41 -19.21 -5.56 1.47
CA ASP A 41 -20.60 -5.59 1.00
C ASP A 41 -21.25 -6.89 1.50
N THR A 42 -22.06 -6.79 2.57
CA THR A 42 -22.78 -7.94 3.15
C THR A 42 -23.84 -8.43 2.18
N THR A 43 -23.84 -9.75 1.89
CA THR A 43 -24.72 -10.33 0.87
C THR A 43 -25.94 -11.02 1.50
N THR A 44 -25.88 -12.31 1.77
CA THR A 44 -27.04 -13.12 2.18
C THR A 44 -27.23 -13.26 3.67
N ASP A 45 -26.13 -13.26 4.42
CA ASP A 45 -26.13 -13.48 5.87
C ASP A 45 -25.47 -12.29 6.59
N ASN A 46 -26.09 -11.81 7.65
CA ASN A 46 -25.63 -10.65 8.42
C ASN A 46 -24.42 -10.98 9.28
N LYS A 47 -23.55 -9.98 9.52
CA LYS A 47 -22.64 -10.01 10.67
C LYS A 47 -23.39 -9.55 11.92
N ASP A 48 -23.38 -10.34 12.98
CA ASP A 48 -24.05 -10.00 14.23
C ASP A 48 -23.39 -8.85 14.97
N GLN A 49 -24.16 -8.13 15.76
CA GLN A 49 -23.73 -6.93 16.47
C GLN A 49 -22.56 -7.19 17.43
N GLN A 50 -22.57 -8.31 18.15
CA GLN A 50 -21.55 -8.66 19.14
C GLN A 50 -20.35 -9.41 18.55
N THR A 51 -20.41 -9.73 17.26
CA THR A 51 -19.32 -10.37 16.55
C THR A 51 -18.29 -9.34 16.14
N LYS A 52 -17.03 -9.54 16.55
CA LYS A 52 -15.91 -8.67 16.15
C LYS A 52 -15.26 -9.21 14.89
N LEU A 53 -14.73 -8.31 14.09
CA LEU A 53 -13.93 -8.63 12.91
C LEU A 53 -12.57 -7.97 13.04
N ASP A 54 -11.52 -8.75 12.88
CA ASP A 54 -10.16 -8.25 12.70
C ASP A 54 -9.76 -8.36 11.24
N VAL A 55 -9.07 -7.34 10.76
CA VAL A 55 -8.57 -7.23 9.39
C VAL A 55 -7.08 -6.93 9.44
N TYR A 56 -6.28 -7.77 8.79
CA TYR A 56 -4.83 -7.60 8.69
C TYR A 56 -4.41 -7.62 7.23
N VAL A 57 -3.56 -6.68 6.85
CA VAL A 57 -2.80 -6.73 5.60
C VAL A 57 -1.37 -7.13 5.96
N LYS A 58 -0.86 -8.14 5.28
CA LYS A 58 0.49 -8.68 5.48
C LYS A 58 1.31 -8.54 4.22
N ASN A 59 2.60 -8.30 4.39
CA ASN A 59 3.55 -8.31 3.28
C ASN A 59 3.86 -9.75 2.80
N SER A 60 4.75 -9.89 1.81
CA SER A 60 5.18 -11.18 1.26
C SER A 60 5.82 -12.11 2.32
N ASP A 61 6.42 -11.54 3.36
CA ASP A 61 7.09 -12.28 4.44
C ASP A 61 6.14 -12.64 5.59
N GLY A 62 4.86 -12.22 5.49
CA GLY A 62 3.83 -12.47 6.48
C GLY A 62 3.80 -11.47 7.64
N HIS A 63 4.59 -10.39 7.58
CA HIS A 63 4.56 -9.32 8.59
C HIS A 63 3.34 -8.44 8.38
N GLU A 64 2.68 -8.05 9.46
CA GLU A 64 1.56 -7.13 9.46
C GLU A 64 2.05 -5.72 9.10
N ILE A 65 1.41 -5.11 8.10
CA ILE A 65 1.73 -3.78 7.57
C ILE A 65 0.56 -2.80 7.68
N ALA A 66 -0.65 -3.30 7.85
CA ALA A 66 -1.82 -2.51 8.22
C ALA A 66 -2.85 -3.40 8.91
N LYS A 67 -3.56 -2.84 9.90
CA LYS A 67 -4.57 -3.59 10.65
C LYS A 67 -5.73 -2.75 11.15
N SER A 68 -6.83 -3.42 11.45
CA SER A 68 -7.94 -2.92 12.25
C SER A 68 -8.54 -4.07 13.03
N GLU A 69 -8.64 -3.93 14.34
CA GLU A 69 -9.09 -4.99 15.24
C GLU A 69 -10.38 -4.60 15.94
N GLY A 70 -11.16 -5.61 16.31
CA GLY A 70 -12.36 -5.44 17.13
C GLY A 70 -13.49 -4.68 16.43
N ASN A 71 -13.63 -4.76 15.11
CA ASN A 71 -14.69 -4.07 14.37
C ASN A 71 -16.05 -4.67 14.72
N GLU A 72 -16.76 -4.01 15.63
CA GLU A 72 -18.08 -4.39 16.13
C GLU A 72 -19.22 -3.80 15.27
N GLY A 73 -20.43 -4.12 15.67
CA GLY A 73 -21.65 -3.63 15.06
C GLY A 73 -22.30 -4.62 14.13
N ARG A 74 -23.61 -4.46 13.98
CA ARG A 74 -24.39 -5.28 13.07
C ARG A 74 -24.25 -4.77 11.64
N TRP A 75 -23.83 -5.66 10.75
CA TRP A 75 -23.79 -5.39 9.32
C TRP A 75 -24.89 -6.17 8.63
N ASN A 76 -25.93 -5.45 8.26
CA ASN A 76 -27.14 -6.05 7.71
C ASN A 76 -26.92 -6.54 6.27
N LYS A 77 -27.72 -7.51 5.86
CA LYS A 77 -27.83 -7.93 4.48
C LYS A 77 -28.01 -6.71 3.54
N ASN A 78 -27.29 -6.73 2.43
CA ASN A 78 -27.26 -5.65 1.44
C ASN A 78 -26.75 -4.30 1.97
N SER A 79 -25.96 -4.30 3.05
CA SER A 79 -25.27 -3.11 3.55
C SER A 79 -23.80 -3.12 3.19
N THR A 80 -23.24 -1.92 3.10
CA THR A 80 -21.81 -1.69 2.87
C THR A 80 -21.18 -1.07 4.11
N HIS A 81 -20.03 -1.57 4.49
CA HIS A 81 -19.22 -1.03 5.60
C HIS A 81 -17.76 -0.88 5.18
N THR A 82 -17.18 0.26 5.50
CA THR A 82 -15.75 0.50 5.26
C THR A 82 -15.01 0.49 6.59
N VAL A 83 -13.92 -0.25 6.62
CA VAL A 83 -13.00 -0.35 7.76
C VAL A 83 -11.69 0.30 7.34
N THR A 84 -11.29 1.36 8.04
CA THR A 84 -9.97 1.97 7.87
C THR A 84 -8.95 1.17 8.67
N LEU A 85 -7.83 0.82 8.04
CA LEU A 85 -6.74 0.10 8.68
C LEU A 85 -5.63 1.07 9.09
N GLN A 86 -5.10 0.90 10.28
CA GLN A 86 -3.92 1.61 10.74
C GLN A 86 -2.69 1.01 10.03
N VAL A 87 -1.97 1.84 9.29
CA VAL A 87 -0.70 1.46 8.65
C VAL A 87 0.41 1.43 9.68
N GLU A 88 1.22 0.38 9.67
CA GLU A 88 2.35 0.19 10.57
C GLU A 88 3.66 0.33 9.82
N GLY A 89 4.56 1.18 10.35
CA GLY A 89 5.85 1.46 9.73
C GLY A 89 5.75 2.24 8.41
N SER A 90 6.59 1.88 7.46
CA SER A 90 6.65 2.49 6.11
C SER A 90 6.82 1.39 5.06
N PRO A 91 5.82 0.50 4.89
CA PRO A 91 5.93 -0.62 3.97
C PRO A 91 6.08 -0.13 2.53
N MET A 92 7.04 -0.68 1.80
CA MET A 92 7.28 -0.34 0.40
C MET A 92 6.28 -1.06 -0.51
N LYS A 93 5.97 -0.45 -1.65
CA LYS A 93 4.99 -0.98 -2.61
C LYS A 93 5.32 -2.39 -3.09
N GLY A 94 6.60 -2.69 -3.31
CA GLY A 94 7.07 -4.01 -3.72
C GLY A 94 6.80 -5.09 -2.66
N ASP A 95 6.98 -4.76 -1.38
CA ASP A 95 6.69 -5.67 -0.26
C ASP A 95 5.20 -6.03 -0.18
N VAL A 96 4.34 -5.07 -0.50
CA VAL A 96 2.88 -5.20 -0.42
C VAL A 96 2.30 -6.00 -1.59
N ALA A 97 2.85 -5.85 -2.79
CA ALA A 97 2.28 -6.41 -4.03
C ALA A 97 2.10 -7.93 -4.03
N ASN A 98 2.89 -8.66 -3.24
CA ASN A 98 2.83 -10.12 -3.09
C ASN A 98 2.30 -10.54 -1.71
N GLY A 99 1.69 -9.62 -1.00
CA GLY A 99 1.15 -9.84 0.33
C GLY A 99 -0.19 -10.56 0.35
N SER A 100 -0.86 -10.48 1.49
CA SER A 100 -2.17 -11.09 1.73
C SER A 100 -3.04 -10.23 2.64
N VAL A 101 -4.35 -10.52 2.60
CA VAL A 101 -5.32 -9.98 3.55
C VAL A 101 -5.84 -11.13 4.39
N SER A 102 -5.76 -11.00 5.71
CA SER A 102 -6.32 -11.96 6.65
C SER A 102 -7.50 -11.35 7.39
N LEU A 103 -8.60 -12.07 7.43
CA LEU A 103 -9.82 -11.73 8.16
C LEU A 103 -10.01 -12.75 9.28
N THR A 104 -10.31 -12.28 10.49
CA THR A 104 -10.66 -13.16 11.62
C THR A 104 -11.93 -12.67 12.27
N LEU A 105 -12.92 -13.55 12.34
CA LEU A 105 -14.20 -13.31 13.01
C LEU A 105 -14.13 -13.85 14.44
N HIS A 106 -14.58 -13.06 15.41
CA HIS A 106 -14.69 -13.46 16.82
C HIS A 106 -16.18 -13.54 17.22
N PRO A 107 -16.87 -14.61 16.89
CA PRO A 107 -18.30 -14.75 17.14
C PRO A 107 -18.56 -14.97 18.64
N GLN A 108 -19.58 -14.32 19.18
CA GLN A 108 -20.07 -14.57 20.55
C GLN A 108 -21.16 -15.65 20.58
N ARG A 109 -21.73 -15.97 19.42
CA ARG A 109 -22.80 -16.96 19.21
C ARG A 109 -22.62 -17.60 17.85
N ARG A 110 -23.51 -18.53 17.49
CA ARG A 110 -23.57 -19.02 16.11
C ARG A 110 -23.76 -17.84 15.17
N ASN A 111 -22.81 -17.64 14.31
CA ASN A 111 -22.81 -16.59 13.30
C ASN A 111 -22.40 -17.20 11.96
N LYS A 112 -23.06 -16.75 10.92
CA LYS A 112 -22.67 -16.98 9.54
C LYS A 112 -22.79 -15.64 8.83
N TRP A 113 -21.69 -15.16 8.29
CA TRP A 113 -21.65 -13.90 7.57
C TRP A 113 -21.15 -14.13 6.16
N SER A 114 -21.96 -13.71 5.17
CA SER A 114 -21.67 -13.83 3.76
C SER A 114 -21.48 -12.44 3.16
N PHE A 115 -20.37 -12.24 2.42
CA PHE A 115 -19.97 -10.94 1.95
C PHE A 115 -19.09 -10.99 0.71
N ASN A 116 -18.97 -9.86 0.02
CA ASN A 116 -17.86 -9.54 -0.86
C ASN A 116 -17.01 -8.47 -0.17
N TYR A 117 -15.73 -8.38 -0.49
CA TYR A 117 -14.94 -7.27 0.01
C TYR A 117 -13.89 -6.80 -0.98
N THR A 118 -13.49 -5.55 -0.83
CA THR A 118 -12.43 -4.91 -1.62
C THR A 118 -11.44 -4.27 -0.68
N VAL A 119 -10.16 -4.54 -0.89
CA VAL A 119 -9.08 -3.86 -0.17
C VAL A 119 -8.46 -2.84 -1.11
N THR A 120 -8.25 -1.63 -0.62
CA THR A 120 -7.59 -0.52 -1.32
C THR A 120 -6.41 -0.04 -0.49
N LEU A 121 -5.24 -0.06 -1.09
CA LEU A 121 -3.96 0.36 -0.50
C LEU A 121 -3.43 1.53 -1.32
N LYS A 122 -3.28 2.71 -0.68
CA LYS A 122 -2.78 3.93 -1.32
C LYS A 122 -1.32 4.16 -0.96
N PHE A 123 -0.51 4.55 -1.95
CA PHE A 123 0.92 4.83 -1.79
C PHE A 123 1.24 6.32 -1.89
N SER A 124 2.45 6.69 -1.48
CA SER A 124 2.94 8.07 -1.43
C SER A 124 3.07 8.74 -2.80
N ASP A 125 3.07 7.98 -3.89
CA ASP A 125 3.04 8.43 -5.28
C ASP A 125 1.62 8.56 -5.86
N ASP A 126 0.59 8.54 -4.99
CA ASP A 126 -0.83 8.53 -5.33
C ASP A 126 -1.30 7.32 -6.16
N THR A 127 -0.48 6.28 -6.29
CA THR A 127 -0.91 5.01 -6.89
C THR A 127 -1.65 4.13 -5.89
N PHE A 128 -2.37 3.12 -6.41
CA PHE A 128 -3.19 2.21 -5.61
C PHE A 128 -2.95 0.75 -5.98
N ILE A 129 -3.06 -0.13 -5.00
CA ILE A 129 -3.34 -1.55 -5.19
C ILE A 129 -4.78 -1.77 -4.71
N THR A 130 -5.64 -2.26 -5.60
CA THR A 130 -7.03 -2.59 -5.27
C THR A 130 -7.30 -4.04 -5.64
N ARG A 131 -7.85 -4.82 -4.69
CA ARG A 131 -8.23 -6.23 -4.90
C ARG A 131 -9.62 -6.49 -4.35
N GLY A 132 -10.46 -7.09 -5.18
CA GLY A 132 -11.81 -7.51 -4.82
C GLY A 132 -11.91 -9.02 -4.66
N PHE A 133 -12.65 -9.47 -3.65
CA PHE A 133 -12.90 -10.86 -3.32
C PHE A 133 -14.40 -11.08 -3.21
N ASN A 134 -14.91 -12.08 -3.91
CA ASN A 134 -16.33 -12.34 -4.00
C ASN A 134 -16.71 -13.67 -3.35
N ALA A 135 -18.00 -13.81 -3.03
CA ALA A 135 -18.59 -15.02 -2.46
C ALA A 135 -17.83 -15.51 -1.22
N CYS A 136 -17.40 -14.57 -0.37
CA CYS A 136 -16.73 -14.86 0.88
C CYS A 136 -17.76 -15.22 1.96
N TYR A 137 -17.35 -16.07 2.89
CA TYR A 137 -18.13 -16.33 4.11
C TYR A 137 -17.18 -16.60 5.27
N LEU A 138 -17.64 -16.29 6.47
CA LEU A 138 -17.02 -16.63 7.75
C LEU A 138 -18.10 -17.15 8.68
N THR A 139 -17.76 -18.13 9.52
CA THR A 139 -18.69 -18.75 10.47
C THR A 139 -18.04 -18.92 11.83
N ASP A 140 -18.82 -19.33 12.83
CA ASP A 140 -18.32 -19.73 14.14
C ASP A 140 -17.42 -20.99 14.09
N HIS A 141 -17.56 -21.82 13.05
CA HIS A 141 -16.74 -23.03 12.84
C HIS A 141 -15.54 -22.80 11.90
N ASP A 142 -15.64 -21.81 11.02
CA ASP A 142 -14.58 -21.38 10.09
C ASP A 142 -14.44 -19.86 10.17
N PRO A 143 -13.82 -19.36 11.27
CA PRO A 143 -13.82 -17.93 11.56
C PRO A 143 -12.70 -17.14 10.87
N ALA A 144 -11.81 -17.78 10.14
CA ALA A 144 -10.65 -17.13 9.56
C ALA A 144 -10.57 -17.36 8.05
N ARG A 145 -10.05 -16.35 7.34
CA ARG A 145 -9.83 -16.38 5.90
C ARG A 145 -8.59 -15.60 5.55
N THR A 146 -7.81 -16.08 4.59
CA THR A 146 -6.67 -15.36 4.01
C THR A 146 -6.76 -15.39 2.50
N ASP A 147 -6.65 -14.22 1.88
CA ASP A 147 -6.70 -14.02 0.45
C ASP A 147 -5.42 -13.32 -0.05
N SER A 148 -4.92 -13.71 -1.22
CA SER A 148 -3.70 -13.13 -1.80
C SER A 148 -3.98 -11.78 -2.46
N LEU A 149 -3.04 -10.84 -2.34
CA LEU A 149 -3.04 -9.56 -3.05
C LEU A 149 -2.46 -9.64 -4.47
N LYS A 150 -2.03 -10.84 -4.90
CA LYS A 150 -1.55 -11.10 -6.27
C LYS A 150 -2.63 -10.98 -7.31
#